data_2ea5d09ae7dd45cc75c3f05aba2ee9b1
#
_entry.id   2ea5d09ae7dd45cc75c3f05aba2ee9b1
#
_cell.length_a   1.000
_cell.length_b   1.000
_cell.length_c   1.000
_cell.angle_alpha   90.00
_cell.angle_beta   90.00
_cell.angle_gamma   90.00
#
_symmetry.space_group_name_H-M   'P 1'
#
loop_
_entity.id
_entity.type
_entity.pdbx_description
1 polymer ?
#
loop_
_entity_poly.entity_id
_entity_poly.type
_entity_poly.pdbx_seq_one_letter_code
_entity_poly.pdbx_strand_id
1 'polypeptide(L)'
;MKYGIYYAYWEKEWGGNFLPYIKKCAELGFDALEVACGAFHLSDDQTFRELNAMAQYYGMILTGGYGPRPEHNLASTDETMVKNAFAFYSDIFRKMELAGIDRIGGALYSYWPVDFSKKFDKHADTERSIKRMSQLADIASNHGITLCMETLNRFEGYMLNDHNECIKYVKAVNKPNVKVMLDTFHMNIEEDSLTEAIRDSGNLLGHFHIGEANRRCPYPQSRMNWTSIGNALREIGYNEYIVMEPFVRMGGQVGHDVSLWRDLCHGADDNQLDPDADYSVNYIRSIIGP
;
A
#
# COMPACT_ATOMS: atom_id res chain seq x y z
N MET A 1 6.02 14.31 -8.30
CA MET A 1 5.24 13.16 -7.75
C MET A 1 4.95 12.16 -8.85
N LYS A 2 4.75 10.87 -8.53
CA LYS A 2 4.39 9.81 -9.49
C LYS A 2 3.03 9.24 -9.13
N TYR A 3 2.17 9.08 -10.12
CA TYR A 3 0.78 8.66 -9.93
C TYR A 3 0.60 7.20 -10.35
N GLY A 4 0.12 6.38 -9.43
CA GLY A 4 -0.10 4.96 -9.64
C GLY A 4 -1.51 4.50 -9.33
N ILE A 5 -1.76 3.22 -9.59
CA ILE A 5 -2.99 2.53 -9.21
C ILE A 5 -2.67 1.12 -8.74
N TYR A 6 -3.41 0.64 -7.75
CA TYR A 6 -3.32 -0.73 -7.27
C TYR A 6 -4.07 -1.67 -8.21
N TYR A 7 -3.43 -2.75 -8.64
CA TYR A 7 -3.99 -3.68 -9.64
C TYR A 7 -5.35 -4.27 -9.25
N ALA A 8 -5.64 -4.40 -7.94
CA ALA A 8 -6.88 -4.97 -7.44
C ALA A 8 -8.14 -4.12 -7.74
N TYR A 9 -7.99 -2.94 -8.35
CA TYR A 9 -9.10 -2.20 -8.93
C TYR A 9 -9.86 -3.03 -9.97
N TRP A 10 -9.14 -3.86 -10.72
CA TRP A 10 -9.70 -4.73 -11.77
C TRP A 10 -9.96 -6.15 -11.31
N GLU A 11 -9.51 -6.54 -10.12
CA GLU A 11 -9.51 -7.92 -9.66
C GLU A 11 -10.45 -8.17 -8.48
N LYS A 12 -10.80 -9.44 -8.31
CA LYS A 12 -11.56 -9.95 -7.14
C LYS A 12 -10.71 -10.89 -6.28
N GLU A 13 -9.56 -11.30 -6.77
CA GLU A 13 -8.64 -12.22 -6.09
C GLU A 13 -7.28 -11.57 -5.90
N TRP A 14 -6.59 -11.92 -4.80
CA TRP A 14 -5.25 -11.42 -4.53
C TRP A 14 -4.20 -12.13 -5.38
N GLY A 15 -3.29 -11.37 -5.98
CA GLY A 15 -2.20 -11.91 -6.79
C GLY A 15 -2.60 -12.13 -8.25
N GLY A 16 -1.91 -13.07 -8.92
CA GLY A 16 -2.15 -13.38 -10.32
C GLY A 16 -1.04 -12.90 -11.26
N ASN A 17 -1.40 -12.77 -12.54
CA ASN A 17 -0.47 -12.29 -13.56
C ASN A 17 -0.57 -10.76 -13.72
N PHE A 18 0.48 -10.04 -13.33
CA PHE A 18 0.50 -8.58 -13.39
C PHE A 18 0.93 -8.00 -14.74
N LEU A 19 1.48 -8.79 -15.67
CA LEU A 19 1.95 -8.31 -16.98
C LEU A 19 0.92 -7.52 -17.77
N PRO A 20 -0.37 -7.96 -17.88
CA PRO A 20 -1.38 -7.20 -18.63
C PRO A 20 -1.64 -5.81 -18.05
N TYR A 21 -1.53 -5.64 -16.72
CA TYR A 21 -1.81 -4.37 -16.06
C TYR A 21 -0.71 -3.32 -16.29
N ILE A 22 0.54 -3.73 -16.54
CA ILE A 22 1.64 -2.81 -16.85
C ILE A 22 1.30 -2.01 -18.12
N LYS A 23 0.93 -2.71 -19.20
CA LYS A 23 0.53 -2.08 -20.45
C LYS A 23 -0.72 -1.21 -20.26
N LYS A 24 -1.75 -1.77 -19.60
CA LYS A 24 -3.02 -1.07 -19.32
C LYS A 24 -2.78 0.24 -18.57
N CYS A 25 -2.01 0.24 -17.48
CA CYS A 25 -1.71 1.44 -16.70
C CYS A 25 -0.93 2.48 -17.51
N ALA A 26 0.02 2.06 -18.35
CA ALA A 26 0.75 2.97 -19.23
C ALA A 26 -0.20 3.64 -20.26
N GLU A 27 -1.11 2.88 -20.86
CA GLU A 27 -2.12 3.40 -21.82
C GLU A 27 -3.13 4.34 -21.15
N LEU A 28 -3.45 4.14 -19.86
CA LEU A 28 -4.31 4.99 -19.03
C LEU A 28 -3.58 6.19 -18.42
N GLY A 29 -2.29 6.40 -18.73
CA GLY A 29 -1.54 7.57 -18.30
C GLY A 29 -1.02 7.54 -16.86
N PHE A 30 -0.96 6.37 -16.21
CA PHE A 30 -0.30 6.20 -14.93
C PHE A 30 1.23 6.16 -15.06
N ASP A 31 1.94 6.59 -14.02
CA ASP A 31 3.41 6.46 -13.91
C ASP A 31 3.80 5.15 -13.22
N ALA A 32 2.91 4.60 -12.37
CA ALA A 32 3.20 3.43 -11.55
C ALA A 32 2.03 2.43 -11.51
N LEU A 33 2.38 1.15 -11.37
CA LEU A 33 1.46 0.07 -11.02
C LEU A 33 1.87 -0.51 -9.67
N GLU A 34 0.94 -0.59 -8.73
CA GLU A 34 1.17 -1.30 -7.48
C GLU A 34 0.63 -2.72 -7.56
N VAL A 35 1.44 -3.69 -7.10
CA VAL A 35 1.15 -5.12 -7.16
C VAL A 35 1.18 -5.78 -5.79
N ALA A 36 0.37 -6.83 -5.59
CA ALA A 36 0.36 -7.60 -4.34
C ALA A 36 1.57 -8.53 -4.25
N CYS A 37 2.50 -8.25 -3.33
CA CYS A 37 3.71 -9.03 -3.15
C CYS A 37 3.49 -10.35 -2.39
N GLY A 38 2.34 -10.54 -1.74
CA GLY A 38 2.06 -11.71 -0.90
C GLY A 38 2.12 -13.06 -1.62
N ALA A 39 1.85 -13.09 -2.92
CA ALA A 39 1.92 -14.30 -3.73
C ALA A 39 3.27 -14.51 -4.45
N PHE A 40 4.24 -13.62 -4.30
CA PHE A 40 5.53 -13.69 -5.00
C PHE A 40 6.29 -14.98 -4.72
N HIS A 41 6.18 -15.52 -3.50
CA HIS A 41 6.83 -16.78 -3.12
C HIS A 41 6.37 -18.00 -3.96
N LEU A 42 5.24 -17.91 -4.68
CA LEU A 42 4.68 -18.97 -5.52
C LEU A 42 5.23 -18.96 -6.95
N SER A 43 5.91 -17.89 -7.38
CA SER A 43 6.40 -17.71 -8.74
C SER A 43 7.92 -17.86 -8.82
N ASP A 44 8.42 -18.23 -9.98
CA ASP A 44 9.85 -18.35 -10.25
C ASP A 44 10.50 -16.97 -10.53
N ASP A 45 11.83 -16.96 -10.54
CA ASP A 45 12.61 -15.73 -10.74
C ASP A 45 12.44 -15.14 -12.15
N GLN A 46 12.13 -15.98 -13.14
CA GLN A 46 11.93 -15.53 -14.51
C GLN A 46 10.70 -14.63 -14.64
N THR A 47 9.62 -14.96 -13.93
CA THR A 47 8.41 -14.14 -13.85
C THR A 47 8.72 -12.70 -13.45
N PHE A 48 9.60 -12.49 -12.45
CA PHE A 48 9.94 -11.15 -11.95
C PHE A 48 10.86 -10.39 -12.90
N ARG A 49 11.77 -11.07 -13.59
CA ARG A 49 12.57 -10.44 -14.67
C ARG A 49 11.68 -10.00 -15.84
N GLU A 50 10.66 -10.77 -16.17
CA GLU A 50 9.69 -10.42 -17.23
C GLU A 50 8.83 -9.22 -16.82
N LEU A 51 8.39 -9.16 -15.54
CA LEU A 51 7.70 -7.99 -14.99
C LEU A 51 8.57 -6.73 -15.12
N ASN A 52 9.83 -6.80 -14.72
CA ASN A 52 10.77 -5.68 -14.83
C ASN A 52 10.99 -5.27 -16.29
N ALA A 53 11.25 -6.23 -17.17
CA ALA A 53 11.45 -5.93 -18.60
C ALA A 53 10.22 -5.26 -19.23
N MET A 54 9.01 -5.72 -18.88
CA MET A 54 7.76 -5.12 -19.35
C MET A 54 7.57 -3.71 -18.80
N ALA A 55 7.84 -3.51 -17.50
CA ALA A 55 7.75 -2.20 -16.87
C ALA A 55 8.74 -1.21 -17.52
N GLN A 56 9.98 -1.61 -17.74
CA GLN A 56 10.96 -0.78 -18.46
C GLN A 56 10.54 -0.47 -19.88
N TYR A 57 9.99 -1.44 -20.61
CA TYR A 57 9.54 -1.23 -21.99
C TYR A 57 8.43 -0.18 -22.11
N TYR A 58 7.49 -0.15 -21.14
CA TYR A 58 6.41 0.84 -21.10
C TYR A 58 6.75 2.10 -20.27
N GLY A 59 7.94 2.21 -19.71
CA GLY A 59 8.33 3.33 -18.84
C GLY A 59 7.55 3.38 -17.52
N MET A 60 7.05 2.23 -17.06
CA MET A 60 6.27 2.10 -15.83
C MET A 60 7.16 1.80 -14.63
N ILE A 61 6.77 2.34 -13.48
CA ILE A 61 7.33 2.00 -12.17
C ILE A 61 6.47 0.91 -11.53
N LEU A 62 7.09 -0.05 -10.84
CA LEU A 62 6.37 -1.01 -10.02
C LEU A 62 6.58 -0.69 -8.53
N THR A 63 5.50 -0.70 -7.75
CA THR A 63 5.51 -0.65 -6.29
C THR A 63 4.82 -1.88 -5.72
N GLY A 64 5.04 -2.18 -4.45
CA GLY A 64 4.48 -3.36 -3.81
C GLY A 64 3.53 -3.05 -2.66
N GLY A 65 2.45 -3.79 -2.56
CA GLY A 65 1.54 -3.80 -1.42
C GLY A 65 1.50 -5.17 -0.74
N TYR A 66 1.36 -5.21 0.59
CA TYR A 66 1.18 -6.46 1.32
C TYR A 66 0.46 -6.29 2.66
N GLY A 67 -0.70 -6.94 2.79
CA GLY A 67 -1.32 -7.26 4.07
C GLY A 67 -0.77 -8.61 4.58
N PRO A 68 0.12 -8.63 5.59
CA PRO A 68 0.77 -9.87 6.01
C PRO A 68 -0.23 -10.86 6.57
N ARG A 69 -0.14 -12.12 6.16
CA ARG A 69 -0.93 -13.20 6.75
C ARG A 69 -0.53 -13.43 8.21
N PRO A 70 -1.40 -14.06 9.03
CA PRO A 70 -1.09 -14.35 10.44
C PRO A 70 0.26 -15.05 10.66
N GLU A 71 0.65 -15.98 9.78
CA GLU A 71 1.93 -16.69 9.82
C GLU A 71 3.15 -15.81 9.53
N HIS A 72 2.95 -14.56 9.05
CA HIS A 72 4.00 -13.57 8.79
C HIS A 72 3.95 -12.40 9.78
N ASN A 73 3.24 -12.56 10.89
CA ASN A 73 3.06 -11.51 11.90
C ASN A 73 4.34 -11.25 12.70
N LEU A 74 4.97 -10.10 12.51
CA LEU A 74 6.15 -9.67 13.26
C LEU A 74 5.86 -9.37 14.74
N ALA A 75 4.60 -9.11 15.12
CA ALA A 75 4.20 -8.88 16.50
C ALA A 75 3.92 -10.17 17.29
N SER A 76 3.94 -11.34 16.63
CA SER A 76 3.62 -12.63 17.25
C SER A 76 4.51 -12.95 18.46
N THR A 77 3.96 -13.66 19.44
CA THR A 77 4.74 -14.29 20.54
C THR A 77 5.30 -15.66 20.15
N ASP A 78 4.87 -16.21 19.00
CA ASP A 78 5.35 -17.49 18.48
C ASP A 78 6.61 -17.26 17.62
N GLU A 79 7.75 -17.68 18.14
CA GLU A 79 9.05 -17.55 17.45
C GLU A 79 9.11 -18.36 16.13
N THR A 80 8.29 -19.41 15.98
CA THR A 80 8.19 -20.15 14.72
C THR A 80 7.52 -19.30 13.64
N MET A 81 6.43 -18.62 13.97
CA MET A 81 5.80 -17.65 13.06
C MET A 81 6.76 -16.54 12.67
N VAL A 82 7.50 -16.01 13.63
CA VAL A 82 8.49 -14.95 13.36
C VAL A 82 9.58 -15.43 12.42
N LYS A 83 10.13 -16.63 12.65
CA LYS A 83 11.12 -17.22 11.75
C LYS A 83 10.57 -17.41 10.32
N ASN A 84 9.32 -17.86 10.20
CA ASN A 84 8.64 -18.00 8.92
C ASN A 84 8.45 -16.63 8.24
N ALA A 85 8.07 -15.60 9.00
CA ALA A 85 7.96 -14.24 8.49
C ALA A 85 9.28 -13.74 7.91
N PHE A 86 10.39 -13.89 8.62
CA PHE A 86 11.71 -13.48 8.11
C PHE A 86 12.12 -14.25 6.87
N ALA A 87 11.88 -15.55 6.80
CA ALA A 87 12.17 -16.36 5.61
C ALA A 87 11.33 -15.92 4.42
N PHE A 88 10.03 -15.69 4.63
CA PHE A 88 9.11 -15.18 3.61
C PHE A 88 9.54 -13.80 3.09
N TYR A 89 9.77 -12.85 3.98
CA TYR A 89 10.19 -11.50 3.58
C TYR A 89 11.54 -11.50 2.85
N SER A 90 12.50 -12.32 3.25
CA SER A 90 13.77 -12.45 2.55
C SER A 90 13.59 -12.94 1.11
N ASP A 91 12.68 -13.89 0.86
CA ASP A 91 12.40 -14.38 -0.50
C ASP A 91 11.66 -13.32 -1.34
N ILE A 92 10.64 -12.66 -0.78
CA ILE A 92 9.92 -11.64 -1.55
C ILE A 92 10.78 -10.41 -1.84
N PHE A 93 11.67 -9.99 -0.94
CA PHE A 93 12.57 -8.85 -1.20
C PHE A 93 13.54 -9.16 -2.35
N ARG A 94 14.08 -10.37 -2.40
CA ARG A 94 14.89 -10.81 -3.53
C ARG A 94 14.10 -10.80 -4.85
N LYS A 95 12.85 -11.22 -4.83
CA LYS A 95 11.96 -11.21 -5.99
C LYS A 95 11.53 -9.80 -6.38
N MET A 96 11.30 -8.92 -5.41
CA MET A 96 11.05 -7.49 -5.66
C MET A 96 12.24 -6.82 -6.35
N GLU A 97 13.47 -7.10 -5.90
CA GLU A 97 14.69 -6.62 -6.56
C GLU A 97 14.74 -7.08 -8.04
N LEU A 98 14.43 -8.34 -8.33
CA LEU A 98 14.35 -8.86 -9.71
C LEU A 98 13.27 -8.14 -10.54
N ALA A 99 12.16 -7.79 -9.91
CA ALA A 99 11.06 -7.05 -10.55
C ALA A 99 11.32 -5.53 -10.67
N GLY A 100 12.40 -5.01 -10.07
CA GLY A 100 12.69 -3.59 -10.05
C GLY A 100 11.78 -2.79 -9.09
N ILE A 101 11.21 -3.45 -8.06
CA ILE A 101 10.35 -2.84 -7.05
C ILE A 101 11.23 -2.38 -5.88
N ASP A 102 11.21 -1.07 -5.57
CA ASP A 102 12.05 -0.45 -4.55
C ASP A 102 11.33 -0.18 -3.23
N ARG A 103 10.03 -0.44 -3.14
CA ARG A 103 9.25 -0.23 -1.91
C ARG A 103 8.07 -1.18 -1.79
N ILE A 104 7.69 -1.41 -0.54
CA ILE A 104 6.51 -2.18 -0.17
C ILE A 104 5.78 -1.46 0.96
N GLY A 105 4.46 -1.29 0.80
CA GLY A 105 3.57 -0.71 1.79
C GLY A 105 2.58 -1.71 2.38
N GLY A 106 1.93 -1.31 3.47
CA GLY A 106 0.88 -2.09 4.12
C GLY A 106 1.10 -2.29 5.62
N ALA A 107 0.33 -3.20 6.22
CA ALA A 107 0.39 -3.52 7.65
C ALA A 107 1.61 -4.39 8.03
N LEU A 108 2.79 -4.14 7.45
CA LEU A 108 4.00 -4.96 7.58
C LEU A 108 4.43 -5.22 9.02
N TYR A 109 4.01 -4.37 9.94
CA TYR A 109 4.29 -4.42 11.37
C TYR A 109 3.45 -5.46 12.14
N SER A 110 2.36 -5.97 11.52
CA SER A 110 1.40 -6.88 12.13
C SER A 110 0.93 -7.94 11.12
N TYR A 111 -0.37 -8.20 11.08
CA TYR A 111 -1.03 -9.06 10.10
C TYR A 111 -2.38 -8.47 9.68
N TRP A 112 -2.85 -8.84 8.51
CA TRP A 112 -4.11 -8.37 7.95
C TRP A 112 -4.74 -9.46 7.05
N PRO A 113 -6.07 -9.66 7.09
CA PRO A 113 -7.06 -9.04 8.00
C PRO A 113 -6.86 -9.46 9.45
N VAL A 114 -7.21 -8.56 10.39
CA VAL A 114 -7.08 -8.82 11.83
C VAL A 114 -8.26 -9.65 12.34
N ASP A 115 -7.98 -10.68 13.13
CA ASP A 115 -8.99 -11.47 13.83
C ASP A 115 -9.37 -10.79 15.16
N PHE A 116 -10.35 -9.88 15.12
CA PHE A 116 -10.82 -9.12 16.30
C PHE A 116 -11.56 -9.98 17.34
N SER A 117 -11.73 -11.27 17.15
CA SER A 117 -12.21 -12.18 18.21
C SER A 117 -11.14 -12.46 19.28
N LYS A 118 -9.88 -12.18 18.96
CA LYS A 118 -8.73 -12.37 19.87
C LYS A 118 -8.52 -11.15 20.76
N LYS A 119 -7.84 -11.38 21.89
CA LYS A 119 -7.37 -10.29 22.76
C LYS A 119 -6.02 -9.81 22.27
N PHE A 120 -5.82 -8.49 22.29
CA PHE A 120 -4.58 -7.84 21.92
C PHE A 120 -3.96 -7.13 23.12
N ASP A 121 -2.63 -7.10 23.15
CA ASP A 121 -1.86 -6.16 23.96
C ASP A 121 -1.12 -5.22 23.00
N LYS A 122 -1.80 -4.14 22.61
CA LYS A 122 -1.29 -3.15 21.63
C LYS A 122 0.13 -2.69 21.97
N HIS A 123 0.41 -2.43 23.25
CA HIS A 123 1.73 -1.95 23.68
C HIS A 123 2.81 -3.03 23.49
N ALA A 124 2.60 -4.22 24.05
CA ALA A 124 3.57 -5.30 23.94
C ALA A 124 3.75 -5.79 22.49
N ASP A 125 2.67 -5.81 21.70
CA ASP A 125 2.71 -6.18 20.29
C ASP A 125 3.53 -5.16 19.48
N THR A 126 3.34 -3.87 19.75
CA THR A 126 4.09 -2.78 19.10
C THR A 126 5.59 -2.86 19.44
N GLU A 127 5.95 -3.09 20.70
CA GLU A 127 7.36 -3.22 21.11
C GLU A 127 8.06 -4.41 20.44
N ARG A 128 7.38 -5.57 20.36
CA ARG A 128 7.92 -6.75 19.67
C ARG A 128 8.11 -6.46 18.18
N SER A 129 7.12 -5.83 17.57
CA SER A 129 7.15 -5.47 16.15
C SER A 129 8.30 -4.49 15.84
N ILE A 130 8.49 -3.43 16.62
CA ILE A 130 9.59 -2.46 16.45
C ILE A 130 10.94 -3.16 16.41
N LYS A 131 11.20 -4.04 17.37
CA LYS A 131 12.47 -4.78 17.45
C LYS A 131 12.72 -5.63 16.21
N ARG A 132 11.68 -6.32 15.72
CA ARG A 132 11.80 -7.21 14.55
C ARG A 132 11.79 -6.45 13.24
N MET A 133 11.01 -5.36 13.17
CA MET A 133 11.04 -4.46 12.02
C MET A 133 12.42 -3.84 11.79
N SER A 134 13.13 -3.49 12.86
CA SER A 134 14.53 -3.00 12.73
C SER A 134 15.44 -4.05 12.09
N GLN A 135 15.27 -5.34 12.43
CA GLN A 135 16.04 -6.43 11.80
C GLN A 135 15.59 -6.68 10.34
N LEU A 136 14.28 -6.63 10.09
CA LEU A 136 13.73 -6.80 8.75
C LEU A 136 14.18 -5.67 7.82
N ALA A 137 14.28 -4.45 8.32
CA ALA A 137 14.75 -3.28 7.57
C ALA A 137 16.21 -3.45 7.10
N ASP A 138 17.08 -4.10 7.88
CA ASP A 138 18.45 -4.41 7.45
C ASP A 138 18.44 -5.42 6.27
N ILE A 139 17.56 -6.42 6.30
CA ILE A 139 17.42 -7.36 5.18
C ILE A 139 16.87 -6.63 3.94
N ALA A 140 15.82 -5.83 4.09
CA ALA A 140 15.23 -5.05 3.00
C ALA A 140 16.26 -4.09 2.37
N SER A 141 17.11 -3.47 3.19
CA SER A 141 18.17 -2.56 2.73
C SER A 141 19.18 -3.24 1.81
N ASN A 142 19.49 -4.53 2.02
CA ASN A 142 20.39 -5.28 1.14
C ASN A 142 19.82 -5.47 -0.28
N HIS A 143 18.52 -5.30 -0.46
CA HIS A 143 17.79 -5.36 -1.73
C HIS A 143 17.34 -3.98 -2.21
N GLY A 144 17.78 -2.89 -1.56
CA GLY A 144 17.39 -1.52 -1.91
C GLY A 144 15.91 -1.19 -1.64
N ILE A 145 15.24 -1.91 -0.72
CA ILE A 145 13.80 -1.80 -0.49
C ILE A 145 13.49 -0.90 0.70
N THR A 146 12.55 0.01 0.49
CA THR A 146 11.92 0.84 1.51
C THR A 146 10.65 0.15 2.02
N LEU A 147 10.51 0.09 3.35
CA LEU A 147 9.35 -0.47 4.05
C LEU A 147 8.43 0.67 4.50
N CYS A 148 7.21 0.74 4.00
CA CYS A 148 6.25 1.79 4.29
C CYS A 148 5.14 1.26 5.22
N MET A 149 5.09 1.79 6.46
CA MET A 149 4.15 1.36 7.49
C MET A 149 2.83 2.09 7.30
N GLU A 150 1.80 1.37 6.90
CA GLU A 150 0.48 1.93 6.66
C GLU A 150 -0.32 2.12 7.94
N THR A 151 -0.89 3.31 8.13
CA THR A 151 -1.92 3.52 9.15
C THR A 151 -3.24 2.90 8.69
N LEU A 152 -3.83 2.04 9.52
CA LEU A 152 -5.10 1.40 9.23
C LEU A 152 -6.20 1.91 10.18
N ASN A 153 -7.42 2.08 9.67
CA ASN A 153 -8.55 2.38 10.52
C ASN A 153 -8.81 1.27 11.55
N ARG A 154 -9.49 1.61 12.64
CA ARG A 154 -9.78 0.71 13.79
C ARG A 154 -10.57 -0.54 13.45
N PHE A 155 -11.19 -0.62 12.28
CA PHE A 155 -11.94 -1.79 11.83
C PHE A 155 -11.06 -2.78 11.06
N GLU A 156 -9.88 -2.34 10.63
CA GLU A 156 -8.93 -3.14 9.84
C GLU A 156 -7.60 -3.40 10.55
N GLY A 157 -7.24 -2.55 11.53
CA GLY A 157 -6.00 -2.69 12.30
C GLY A 157 -6.14 -2.18 13.73
N TYR A 158 -5.24 -2.60 14.63
CA TYR A 158 -5.26 -2.18 16.03
C TYR A 158 -3.95 -1.53 16.52
N MET A 159 -2.86 -1.63 15.75
CA MET A 159 -1.54 -1.20 16.23
C MET A 159 -1.20 0.24 15.86
N LEU A 160 -1.35 0.62 14.59
CA LEU A 160 -1.03 1.95 14.07
C LEU A 160 -2.29 2.50 13.41
N ASN A 161 -3.05 3.31 14.16
CA ASN A 161 -4.33 3.81 13.67
C ASN A 161 -4.25 5.25 13.16
N ASP A 162 -3.32 6.06 13.65
CA ASP A 162 -3.13 7.43 13.20
C ASP A 162 -1.66 7.73 12.83
N HIS A 163 -1.45 8.88 12.21
CA HIS A 163 -0.11 9.34 11.82
C HIS A 163 0.84 9.45 13.02
N ASN A 164 0.38 9.85 14.20
CA ASN A 164 1.21 10.02 15.39
C ASN A 164 1.75 8.69 15.89
N GLU A 165 0.93 7.65 15.92
CA GLU A 165 1.34 6.30 16.28
C GLU A 165 2.37 5.76 15.26
N CYS A 166 2.11 5.98 13.96
CA CYS A 166 3.01 5.55 12.90
C CYS A 166 4.35 6.29 12.93
N ILE A 167 4.35 7.61 13.12
CA ILE A 167 5.58 8.41 13.28
C ILE A 167 6.40 7.93 14.49
N LYS A 168 5.76 7.67 15.63
CA LYS A 168 6.43 7.14 16.82
C LYS A 168 7.05 5.77 16.54
N TYR A 169 6.31 4.90 15.85
CA TYR A 169 6.78 3.58 15.46
C TYR A 169 8.01 3.66 14.54
N VAL A 170 7.93 4.42 13.45
CA VAL A 170 9.03 4.59 12.50
C VAL A 170 10.28 5.18 13.17
N LYS A 171 10.11 6.18 14.02
CA LYS A 171 11.22 6.76 14.81
C LYS A 171 11.83 5.74 15.78
N ALA A 172 11.02 4.90 16.40
CA ALA A 172 11.50 3.87 17.34
C ALA A 172 12.22 2.72 16.61
N VAL A 173 11.79 2.34 15.40
CA VAL A 173 12.52 1.38 14.53
C VAL A 173 13.90 1.92 14.15
N ASN A 174 14.03 3.23 13.94
CA ASN A 174 15.27 3.96 13.70
C ASN A 174 16.10 3.40 12.52
N LYS A 175 15.44 3.18 11.38
CA LYS A 175 16.07 2.75 10.12
C LYS A 175 15.70 3.72 8.99
N PRO A 176 16.65 4.14 8.14
CA PRO A 176 16.40 5.14 7.10
C PRO A 176 15.41 4.66 6.02
N ASN A 177 15.35 3.35 5.80
CA ASN A 177 14.44 2.70 4.83
C ASN A 177 13.11 2.24 5.44
N VAL A 178 12.76 2.71 6.65
CA VAL A 178 11.42 2.52 7.24
C VAL A 178 10.71 3.86 7.26
N LYS A 179 9.55 3.94 6.62
CA LYS A 179 8.81 5.16 6.35
C LYS A 179 7.35 5.04 6.79
N VAL A 180 6.71 6.19 6.94
CA VAL A 180 5.27 6.31 7.13
C VAL A 180 4.55 6.09 5.80
N MET A 181 3.43 5.40 5.82
CA MET A 181 2.48 5.35 4.73
C MET A 181 1.12 5.80 5.25
N LEU A 182 0.49 6.70 4.52
CA LEU A 182 -0.85 7.19 4.80
C LEU A 182 -1.78 6.82 3.65
N ASP A 183 -3.03 6.49 3.99
CA ASP A 183 -4.11 6.27 3.03
C ASP A 183 -5.32 7.14 3.39
N THR A 184 -5.80 7.94 2.44
CA THR A 184 -6.92 8.86 2.65
C THR A 184 -8.20 8.18 3.08
N PHE A 185 -8.44 6.92 2.70
CA PHE A 185 -9.58 6.13 3.16
C PHE A 185 -9.49 5.87 4.67
N HIS A 186 -8.33 5.41 5.16
CA HIS A 186 -8.11 5.15 6.59
C HIS A 186 -8.06 6.45 7.39
N MET A 187 -7.36 7.46 6.89
CA MET A 187 -7.28 8.80 7.49
C MET A 187 -8.66 9.45 7.67
N ASN A 188 -9.59 9.27 6.73
CA ASN A 188 -10.94 9.83 6.81
C ASN A 188 -11.75 9.29 8.02
N ILE A 189 -11.32 8.17 8.61
CA ILE A 189 -11.96 7.57 9.79
C ILE A 189 -11.22 7.98 11.07
N GLU A 190 -9.91 8.04 11.06
CA GLU A 190 -9.07 8.12 12.27
C GLU A 190 -8.47 9.51 12.52
N GLU A 191 -8.22 10.31 11.47
CA GLU A 191 -7.53 11.57 11.61
C GLU A 191 -8.50 12.73 11.85
N ASP A 192 -8.19 13.58 12.81
CA ASP A 192 -8.94 14.85 13.02
C ASP A 192 -8.73 15.82 11.85
N SER A 193 -7.55 15.76 11.20
CA SER A 193 -7.20 16.56 10.04
C SER A 193 -6.25 15.83 9.11
N LEU A 194 -6.70 15.49 7.90
CA LEU A 194 -5.88 14.84 6.90
C LEU A 194 -4.63 15.68 6.54
N THR A 195 -4.79 16.99 6.47
CA THR A 195 -3.70 17.88 6.05
C THR A 195 -2.65 18.07 7.14
N GLU A 196 -3.04 18.05 8.42
CA GLU A 196 -2.09 18.08 9.53
C GLU A 196 -1.34 16.74 9.63
N ALA A 197 -2.01 15.63 9.48
CA ALA A 197 -1.37 14.30 9.45
C ALA A 197 -0.30 14.20 8.35
N ILE A 198 -0.55 14.76 7.17
CA ILE A 198 0.44 14.85 6.09
C ILE A 198 1.62 15.74 6.49
N ARG A 199 1.34 16.95 7.03
CA ARG A 199 2.40 17.90 7.45
C ARG A 199 3.30 17.31 8.54
N ASP A 200 2.70 16.69 9.55
CA ASP A 200 3.41 16.10 10.69
C ASP A 200 4.27 14.91 10.27
N SER A 201 3.83 14.15 9.26
CA SER A 201 4.62 13.07 8.68
C SER A 201 5.87 13.57 7.96
N GLY A 202 5.80 14.73 7.32
CA GLY A 202 6.93 15.42 6.71
C GLY A 202 7.79 14.50 5.84
N ASN A 203 9.11 14.50 6.05
CA ASN A 203 10.07 13.68 5.31
C ASN A 203 10.04 12.18 5.68
N LEU A 204 9.25 11.79 6.67
CA LEU A 204 9.02 10.40 6.99
C LEU A 204 7.97 9.76 6.07
N LEU A 205 7.12 10.55 5.40
CA LEU A 205 6.13 10.03 4.45
C LEU A 205 6.83 9.44 3.23
N GLY A 206 6.76 8.11 3.06
CA GLY A 206 7.43 7.38 1.98
C GLY A 206 6.48 6.83 0.93
N HIS A 207 5.18 6.72 1.24
CA HIS A 207 4.16 6.23 0.33
C HIS A 207 2.81 6.85 0.67
N PHE A 208 1.96 7.11 -0.33
CA PHE A 208 0.68 7.75 -0.10
C PHE A 208 -0.41 7.10 -0.94
N HIS A 209 -1.34 6.43 -0.27
CA HIS A 209 -2.53 5.90 -0.92
C HIS A 209 -3.64 6.92 -0.95
N ILE A 210 -4.37 6.95 -2.04
CA ILE A 210 -5.54 7.80 -2.23
C ILE A 210 -6.76 7.00 -2.68
N GLY A 211 -7.88 7.31 -2.09
CA GLY A 211 -9.19 6.79 -2.42
C GLY A 211 -10.26 7.67 -1.80
N GLU A 212 -11.46 7.54 -2.33
CA GLU A 212 -12.63 8.15 -1.69
C GLU A 212 -12.96 7.46 -0.36
N ALA A 213 -13.72 8.13 0.49
CA ALA A 213 -14.21 7.58 1.76
C ALA A 213 -15.01 6.26 1.63
N ASN A 214 -15.30 5.81 0.43
CA ASN A 214 -15.97 4.55 0.10
C ASN A 214 -15.14 3.65 -0.83
N ARG A 215 -13.82 3.83 -0.86
CA ARG A 215 -12.89 3.04 -1.68
C ARG A 215 -13.06 3.18 -3.20
N ARG A 216 -13.73 4.25 -3.69
CA ARG A 216 -13.74 4.57 -5.13
C ARG A 216 -12.52 5.37 -5.55
N CYS A 217 -12.28 5.43 -6.86
CA CYS A 217 -11.33 6.37 -7.43
C CYS A 217 -11.73 7.82 -7.10
N PRO A 218 -10.75 8.74 -6.93
CA PRO A 218 -11.01 10.17 -6.73
C PRO A 218 -11.82 10.81 -7.87
N TYR A 219 -12.73 11.73 -7.53
CA TYR A 219 -13.54 12.45 -8.51
C TYR A 219 -13.90 13.88 -8.03
N PRO A 220 -14.28 14.83 -8.92
CA PRO A 220 -14.46 16.25 -8.57
C PRO A 220 -15.55 16.54 -7.53
N GLN A 221 -16.63 15.77 -7.50
CA GLN A 221 -17.75 15.97 -6.56
C GLN A 221 -17.57 15.19 -5.25
N SER A 222 -16.33 14.86 -4.93
CA SER A 222 -15.92 14.15 -3.74
C SER A 222 -16.19 14.94 -2.44
N ARG A 223 -16.30 14.19 -1.33
CA ARG A 223 -16.22 14.77 0.03
C ARG A 223 -14.78 15.01 0.48
N MET A 224 -13.80 14.39 -0.21
CA MET A 224 -12.37 14.60 0.06
C MET A 224 -11.94 15.96 -0.52
N ASN A 225 -11.27 16.76 0.29
CA ASN A 225 -10.72 18.04 -0.19
C ASN A 225 -9.36 17.81 -0.84
N TRP A 226 -9.36 17.31 -2.08
CA TRP A 226 -8.15 16.97 -2.82
C TRP A 226 -7.20 18.15 -3.01
N THR A 227 -7.74 19.38 -3.14
CA THR A 227 -6.92 20.60 -3.22
C THR A 227 -6.11 20.81 -1.94
N SER A 228 -6.73 20.68 -0.78
CA SER A 228 -6.05 20.85 0.51
C SER A 228 -5.02 19.75 0.76
N ILE A 229 -5.34 18.49 0.39
CA ILE A 229 -4.42 17.35 0.45
C ILE A 229 -3.19 17.62 -0.43
N GLY A 230 -3.41 18.05 -1.68
CA GLY A 230 -2.33 18.38 -2.61
C GLY A 230 -1.45 19.54 -2.12
N ASN A 231 -2.06 20.56 -1.49
CA ASN A 231 -1.30 21.65 -0.86
C ASN A 231 -0.39 21.12 0.25
N ALA A 232 -0.91 20.29 1.17
CA ALA A 232 -0.13 19.72 2.26
C ALA A 232 1.04 18.85 1.76
N LEU A 233 0.83 18.04 0.72
CA LEU A 233 1.89 17.25 0.09
C LEU A 233 2.98 18.14 -0.52
N ARG A 234 2.61 19.24 -1.20
CA ARG A 234 3.58 20.20 -1.75
C ARG A 234 4.33 20.95 -0.65
N GLU A 235 3.66 21.37 0.42
CA GLU A 235 4.27 22.07 1.56
C GLU A 235 5.38 21.27 2.22
N ILE A 236 5.24 19.93 2.32
CA ILE A 236 6.29 19.06 2.86
C ILE A 236 7.34 18.65 1.81
N GLY A 237 7.21 19.09 0.55
CA GLY A 237 8.10 18.72 -0.55
C GLY A 237 7.99 17.25 -0.95
N TYR A 238 6.82 16.62 -0.75
CA TYR A 238 6.60 15.23 -1.13
C TYR A 238 6.80 15.03 -2.64
N ASN A 239 7.64 14.09 -3.02
CA ASN A 239 7.94 13.78 -4.42
C ASN A 239 8.04 12.27 -4.70
N GLU A 240 7.36 11.48 -3.90
CA GLU A 240 7.29 10.02 -4.03
C GLU A 240 6.02 9.60 -4.79
N TYR A 241 5.47 8.44 -4.46
CA TYR A 241 4.34 7.83 -5.14
C TYR A 241 3.01 8.17 -4.48
N ILE A 242 2.04 8.56 -5.30
CA ILE A 242 0.63 8.70 -4.96
C ILE A 242 -0.11 7.60 -5.70
N VAL A 243 -0.57 6.59 -4.99
CA VAL A 243 -1.20 5.41 -5.59
C VAL A 243 -2.68 5.40 -5.26
N MET A 244 -3.54 5.33 -6.28
CA MET A 244 -4.96 5.07 -6.07
C MET A 244 -5.15 3.62 -5.63
N GLU A 245 -5.86 3.42 -4.51
CA GLU A 245 -6.23 2.11 -3.99
C GLU A 245 -7.75 1.92 -3.95
N PRO A 246 -8.43 1.90 -5.09
CA PRO A 246 -9.85 1.67 -5.12
C PRO A 246 -10.18 0.18 -5.09
N PHE A 247 -11.23 -0.16 -4.34
CA PHE A 247 -11.83 -1.48 -4.33
C PHE A 247 -13.32 -1.33 -4.65
N VAL A 248 -13.72 -1.72 -5.87
CA VAL A 248 -15.07 -1.45 -6.38
C VAL A 248 -15.85 -2.71 -6.76
N ARG A 249 -15.16 -3.84 -6.96
CA ARG A 249 -15.73 -5.12 -7.37
C ARG A 249 -16.10 -5.96 -6.16
N MET A 250 -17.39 -6.08 -5.87
CA MET A 250 -17.90 -6.95 -4.80
C MET A 250 -17.63 -8.44 -5.11
N GLY A 251 -17.34 -9.20 -4.06
CA GLY A 251 -17.08 -10.65 -4.13
C GLY A 251 -15.61 -10.99 -4.29
N GLY A 252 -15.30 -12.29 -4.36
CA GLY A 252 -13.94 -12.81 -4.31
C GLY A 252 -13.24 -12.56 -2.96
N GLN A 253 -11.97 -12.94 -2.86
CA GLN A 253 -11.20 -12.77 -1.63
C GLN A 253 -10.89 -11.30 -1.36
N VAL A 254 -10.64 -10.48 -2.40
CA VAL A 254 -10.41 -9.03 -2.25
C VAL A 254 -11.63 -8.39 -1.59
N GLY A 255 -12.82 -8.54 -2.18
CA GLY A 255 -14.03 -7.93 -1.63
C GLY A 255 -14.38 -8.41 -0.22
N HIS A 256 -14.08 -9.69 0.10
CA HIS A 256 -14.25 -10.22 1.44
C HIS A 256 -13.31 -9.54 2.45
N ASP A 257 -12.02 -9.46 2.15
CA ASP A 257 -10.99 -8.97 3.08
C ASP A 257 -11.12 -7.48 3.35
N VAL A 258 -11.52 -6.68 2.33
CA VAL A 258 -11.79 -5.24 2.50
C VAL A 258 -13.23 -4.92 2.94
N SER A 259 -14.03 -5.94 3.27
CA SER A 259 -15.44 -5.81 3.69
C SER A 259 -16.32 -5.06 2.69
N LEU A 260 -16.17 -5.34 1.41
CA LEU A 260 -16.96 -4.75 0.33
C LEU A 260 -18.23 -5.57 0.08
N TRP A 261 -19.32 -5.20 0.77
CA TRP A 261 -20.60 -5.91 0.76
C TRP A 261 -21.62 -5.36 -0.23
N ARG A 262 -21.22 -4.41 -1.06
CA ARG A 262 -22.03 -3.89 -2.17
C ARG A 262 -21.16 -3.67 -3.39
N ASP A 263 -21.72 -3.88 -4.57
CA ASP A 263 -21.05 -3.59 -5.82
C ASP A 263 -20.95 -2.08 -6.05
N LEU A 264 -19.74 -1.53 -6.00
CA LEU A 264 -19.48 -0.11 -6.26
C LEU A 264 -19.24 0.18 -7.73
N CYS A 265 -18.95 -0.83 -8.53
CA CYS A 265 -18.78 -0.69 -9.98
C CYS A 265 -20.09 -0.89 -10.78
N HIS A 266 -21.22 -1.24 -10.11
CA HIS A 266 -22.52 -1.43 -10.76
C HIS A 266 -22.49 -2.45 -11.92
N GLY A 267 -21.69 -3.52 -11.77
CA GLY A 267 -21.52 -4.56 -12.79
C GLY A 267 -20.58 -4.19 -13.94
N ALA A 268 -19.85 -3.07 -13.83
CA ALA A 268 -18.92 -2.64 -14.85
C ALA A 268 -17.84 -3.68 -15.13
N ASP A 269 -17.54 -3.88 -16.40
CA ASP A 269 -16.35 -4.61 -16.86
C ASP A 269 -15.13 -3.67 -17.00
N ASP A 270 -13.99 -4.21 -17.42
CA ASP A 270 -12.76 -3.43 -17.58
C ASP A 270 -12.92 -2.28 -18.58
N ASN A 271 -13.68 -2.46 -19.66
CA ASN A 271 -13.90 -1.41 -20.66
C ASN A 271 -14.66 -0.19 -20.10
N GLN A 272 -15.39 -0.40 -19.01
CA GLN A 272 -16.14 0.64 -18.30
C GLN A 272 -15.33 1.19 -17.10
N LEU A 273 -14.46 0.38 -16.48
CA LEU A 273 -13.60 0.80 -15.38
C LEU A 273 -12.38 1.60 -15.85
N ASP A 274 -11.82 1.26 -17.02
CA ASP A 274 -10.62 1.91 -17.56
C ASP A 274 -10.82 3.42 -17.79
N PRO A 275 -11.94 3.92 -18.39
CA PRO A 275 -12.22 5.35 -18.50
C PRO A 275 -12.34 6.06 -17.14
N ASP A 276 -12.88 5.40 -16.11
CA ASP A 276 -12.98 5.99 -14.77
C ASP A 276 -11.59 6.15 -14.13
N ALA A 277 -10.70 5.18 -14.34
CA ALA A 277 -9.31 5.24 -13.87
C ALA A 277 -8.51 6.34 -14.58
N ASP A 278 -8.61 6.43 -15.92
CA ASP A 278 -8.00 7.49 -16.73
C ASP A 278 -8.49 8.89 -16.29
N TYR A 279 -9.80 9.05 -16.18
CA TYR A 279 -10.37 10.32 -15.71
C TYR A 279 -9.84 10.70 -14.31
N SER A 280 -9.80 9.74 -13.39
CA SER A 280 -9.37 9.97 -12.01
C SER A 280 -7.89 10.37 -11.92
N VAL A 281 -6.99 9.70 -12.63
CA VAL A 281 -5.56 10.05 -12.60
C VAL A 281 -5.31 11.43 -13.18
N ASN A 282 -5.98 11.77 -14.28
CA ASN A 282 -5.87 13.11 -14.89
C ASN A 282 -6.44 14.19 -13.97
N TYR A 283 -7.57 13.93 -13.32
CA TYR A 283 -8.16 14.83 -12.34
C TYR A 283 -7.20 15.07 -11.16
N ILE A 284 -6.72 14.03 -10.51
CA ILE A 284 -5.82 14.16 -9.34
C ILE A 284 -4.52 14.85 -9.72
N ARG A 285 -3.92 14.50 -10.87
CA ARG A 285 -2.70 15.16 -11.36
C ARG A 285 -2.93 16.65 -11.59
N SER A 286 -4.10 17.05 -12.06
CA SER A 286 -4.43 18.47 -12.27
C SER A 286 -4.58 19.26 -10.97
N ILE A 287 -4.96 18.60 -9.87
CA ILE A 287 -5.21 19.22 -8.56
C ILE A 287 -3.97 19.20 -7.67
N ILE A 288 -3.31 18.04 -7.58
CA ILE A 288 -2.15 17.85 -6.69
C ILE A 288 -0.88 18.42 -7.35
N GLY A 289 -0.77 18.38 -8.66
CA GLY A 289 0.36 18.90 -9.44
C GLY A 289 1.33 17.81 -9.89
N PRO A 290 2.36 18.19 -10.69
CA PRO A 290 3.34 17.26 -11.26
C PRO A 290 4.27 16.63 -10.24
#